data_246db6bd70719701d9040427d75f163a
#
_entry.id   246db6bd70719701d9040427d75f163a
#
_cell.length_a   1.000
_cell.length_b   1.000
_cell.length_c   1.000
_cell.angle_alpha   90.00
_cell.angle_beta   90.00
_cell.angle_gamma   90.00
#
_symmetry.space_group_name_H-M   'P 1'
#
loop_
_entity.id
_entity.type
_entity.pdbx_description
1 polymer ?
#
loop_
_entity_poly.entity_id
_entity_poly.type
_entity_poly.pdbx_seq_one_letter_code
_entity_poly.pdbx_strand_id
1 'polypeptide(L)'
;MSEVKVNKISPRSGTDVTLGDSGDTFTIPSGAAITIASGATINNNGTANNFGATGAVNWQTTVKTATFTATSGEGYFCNTSGGAFTVNLPSSPSAGAVVGVKDYANTWDTNKLTLGRGGSNIGGEASDQILNTEGLAVTLVFIDATKGWLVTDSGLQSQATTPTLYVAATGGTITTSGNCKIHTFTGPGTFAVSCAGNASGSNKVSYMVIAGGGGGAYEGGGAAGGYREGKDSFVSYTGSPLACTSGANAGL
;
A
#
# COMPACT_ATOMS: atom_id res chain seq x y z
N MET A 1 24.88 51.46 1.79
CA MET A 1 23.79 50.51 2.04
C MET A 1 22.68 51.23 2.78
N SER A 2 21.46 51.16 2.33
CA SER A 2 20.30 51.69 3.07
C SER A 2 19.79 50.58 4.00
N GLU A 3 19.59 50.92 5.27
CA GLU A 3 19.09 50.00 6.30
C GLU A 3 17.76 50.57 6.86
N VAL A 4 16.74 49.69 6.98
CA VAL A 4 15.47 50.02 7.63
C VAL A 4 15.41 49.24 8.94
N LYS A 5 15.42 49.93 10.09
CA LYS A 5 15.29 49.32 11.41
C LYS A 5 13.88 49.52 11.95
N VAL A 6 13.14 48.41 12.06
CA VAL A 6 11.76 48.40 12.54
C VAL A 6 11.52 47.24 13.49
N ASN A 7 10.69 47.46 14.52
CA ASN A 7 10.30 46.39 15.46
C ASN A 7 9.15 45.52 14.91
N LYS A 8 8.39 46.03 13.93
CA LYS A 8 7.25 45.34 13.33
C LYS A 8 7.02 45.81 11.92
N ILE A 9 6.76 44.92 11.00
CA ILE A 9 6.24 45.16 9.66
C ILE A 9 4.81 44.64 9.64
N SER A 10 3.86 45.52 9.28
CA SER A 10 2.44 45.21 9.17
C SER A 10 1.92 45.78 7.86
N PRO A 11 0.91 45.17 7.19
CA PRO A 11 0.32 45.78 6.02
C PRO A 11 -0.34 47.09 6.37
N ARG A 12 -0.28 48.06 5.47
CA ARG A 12 -0.96 49.35 5.62
C ARG A 12 -2.48 49.21 5.52
N SER A 13 -2.91 48.30 4.68
CA SER A 13 -4.33 47.92 4.45
C SER A 13 -4.36 46.46 4.00
N GLY A 14 -5.45 45.75 4.30
CA GLY A 14 -5.56 44.30 4.00
C GLY A 14 -4.77 43.43 4.99
N THR A 15 -4.46 42.20 4.61
CA THR A 15 -3.84 41.17 5.43
C THR A 15 -2.44 40.74 4.97
N ASP A 16 -2.01 41.18 3.78
CA ASP A 16 -0.81 40.66 3.13
C ASP A 16 0.36 41.66 3.20
N VAL A 17 1.53 41.13 3.52
CA VAL A 17 2.83 41.83 3.42
C VAL A 17 3.65 41.12 2.35
N THR A 18 3.92 41.81 1.24
CA THR A 18 4.83 41.30 0.21
C THR A 18 6.25 41.78 0.50
N LEU A 19 7.21 40.85 0.52
CA LEU A 19 8.64 41.15 0.70
C LEU A 19 9.35 40.84 -0.63
N GLY A 20 9.84 41.89 -1.31
CA GLY A 20 10.52 41.78 -2.61
C GLY A 20 9.63 41.62 -3.81
N ASP A 21 10.25 41.75 -4.98
CA ASP A 21 9.64 41.56 -6.30
C ASP A 21 10.18 40.28 -6.98
N SER A 22 9.70 39.99 -8.20
CA SER A 22 10.19 38.84 -8.97
C SER A 22 11.69 38.94 -9.22
N GLY A 23 12.44 37.92 -8.76
CA GLY A 23 13.90 37.85 -8.85
C GLY A 23 14.62 38.28 -7.57
N ASP A 24 13.93 38.84 -6.60
CA ASP A 24 14.53 39.22 -5.33
C ASP A 24 14.81 38.02 -4.42
N THR A 25 15.83 38.14 -3.58
CA THR A 25 16.19 37.12 -2.61
C THR A 25 16.04 37.68 -1.19
N PHE A 26 15.26 36.97 -0.37
CA PHE A 26 15.18 37.25 1.07
C PHE A 26 16.18 36.37 1.82
N THR A 27 17.25 36.96 2.34
CA THR A 27 18.31 36.24 3.04
C THR A 27 18.18 36.41 4.55
N ILE A 28 18.13 35.29 5.28
CA ILE A 28 18.25 35.25 6.74
C ILE A 28 19.71 34.98 7.06
N PRO A 29 20.42 35.92 7.75
CA PRO A 29 21.82 35.74 8.06
C PRO A 29 22.07 34.56 8.99
N SER A 30 23.31 34.06 8.99
CA SER A 30 23.74 33.01 9.93
C SER A 30 23.51 33.47 11.38
N GLY A 31 22.92 32.56 12.18
CA GLY A 31 22.56 32.84 13.58
C GLY A 31 21.20 33.55 13.78
N ALA A 32 20.54 34.01 12.71
CA ALA A 32 19.17 34.53 12.77
C ALA A 32 18.16 33.41 12.48
N ALA A 33 16.91 33.56 12.92
CA ALA A 33 15.86 32.60 12.77
C ALA A 33 14.56 33.24 12.28
N ILE A 34 13.76 32.45 11.52
CA ILE A 34 12.33 32.71 11.30
C ILE A 34 11.54 31.82 12.27
N THR A 35 10.79 32.43 13.17
CA THR A 35 9.88 31.69 14.06
C THR A 35 8.47 31.76 13.54
N ILE A 36 7.89 30.61 13.27
CA ILE A 36 6.49 30.46 12.91
C ILE A 36 5.69 30.13 14.16
N ALA A 37 4.76 30.99 14.53
CA ALA A 37 3.95 30.80 15.73
C ALA A 37 3.03 29.56 15.61
N SER A 38 2.65 29.00 16.76
CA SER A 38 1.68 27.88 16.80
C SER A 38 0.38 28.26 16.08
N GLY A 39 -0.11 27.40 15.21
CA GLY A 39 -1.30 27.61 14.37
C GLY A 39 -1.06 28.40 13.09
N ALA A 40 0.16 28.95 12.87
CA ALA A 40 0.52 29.58 11.60
C ALA A 40 1.03 28.54 10.59
N THR A 41 0.89 28.81 9.28
CA THR A 41 1.24 27.90 8.20
C THR A 41 2.29 28.55 7.28
N ILE A 42 3.24 27.75 6.79
CA ILE A 42 4.09 28.09 5.66
C ILE A 42 3.53 27.37 4.43
N ASN A 43 3.06 28.13 3.43
CA ASN A 43 2.70 27.60 2.11
C ASN A 43 3.90 27.78 1.17
N ASN A 44 4.52 26.67 0.78
CA ASN A 44 5.55 26.70 -0.25
C ASN A 44 4.96 26.28 -1.58
N ASN A 45 4.77 27.23 -2.50
CA ASN A 45 4.27 26.98 -3.88
C ASN A 45 5.44 26.79 -4.88
N GLY A 46 6.67 26.89 -4.42
CA GLY A 46 7.90 26.70 -5.20
C GLY A 46 8.65 25.42 -4.84
N THR A 47 9.89 25.33 -5.31
CA THR A 47 10.79 24.23 -4.93
C THR A 47 11.38 24.49 -3.55
N ALA A 48 11.20 23.57 -2.61
CA ALA A 48 11.83 23.61 -1.31
C ALA A 48 13.18 22.87 -1.34
N ASN A 49 14.29 23.61 -1.44
CA ASN A 49 15.62 23.04 -1.32
C ASN A 49 16.04 23.01 0.15
N ASN A 50 16.37 21.84 0.69
CA ASN A 50 16.83 21.63 2.06
C ASN A 50 15.90 22.19 3.16
N PHE A 51 14.60 22.27 2.88
CA PHE A 51 13.62 22.78 3.82
C PHE A 51 12.99 21.65 4.64
N GLY A 52 13.54 21.39 5.80
CA GLY A 52 12.80 20.79 6.92
C GLY A 52 12.66 19.27 7.00
N ALA A 53 13.02 18.49 6.02
CA ALA A 53 12.88 17.04 6.11
C ALA A 53 14.21 16.33 5.87
N THR A 54 14.95 16.09 6.94
CA THR A 54 16.04 15.11 6.90
C THR A 54 15.43 13.72 6.88
N GLY A 55 15.60 12.99 5.75
CA GLY A 55 15.18 11.59 5.61
C GLY A 55 13.83 11.34 4.90
N ALA A 56 13.01 12.34 4.65
CA ALA A 56 11.82 12.21 3.82
C ALA A 56 12.11 12.60 2.36
N VAL A 57 11.55 11.85 1.42
CA VAL A 57 11.63 12.15 0.00
C VAL A 57 10.30 12.73 -0.50
N ASN A 58 10.38 13.65 -1.48
CA ASN A 58 9.22 14.12 -2.21
C ASN A 58 8.86 13.08 -3.29
N TRP A 59 7.84 12.27 -3.05
CA TRP A 59 7.43 11.22 -3.96
C TRP A 59 6.84 11.77 -5.26
N GLN A 60 7.49 11.45 -6.38
CA GLN A 60 7.04 11.80 -7.72
C GLN A 60 5.95 10.81 -8.16
N THR A 61 4.76 11.31 -8.44
CA THR A 61 3.59 10.46 -8.79
C THR A 61 3.63 9.95 -10.24
N THR A 62 4.50 10.52 -11.09
CA THR A 62 4.74 10.01 -12.44
C THR A 62 5.62 8.78 -12.37
N VAL A 63 5.03 7.61 -12.67
CA VAL A 63 5.72 6.32 -12.66
C VAL A 63 6.83 6.28 -13.72
N LYS A 64 8.02 5.84 -13.34
CA LYS A 64 9.17 5.67 -14.22
C LYS A 64 9.17 4.26 -14.82
N THR A 65 9.38 4.20 -16.14
CA THR A 65 9.38 2.93 -16.92
C THR A 65 10.65 2.73 -17.72
N ALA A 66 11.61 3.64 -17.62
CA ALA A 66 12.90 3.61 -18.36
C ALA A 66 13.99 4.27 -17.51
N THR A 67 15.26 4.06 -17.93
CA THR A 67 16.44 4.64 -17.27
C THR A 67 16.37 6.16 -17.16
N PHE A 68 16.65 6.69 -15.97
CA PHE A 68 16.72 8.12 -15.70
C PHE A 68 17.75 8.42 -14.60
N THR A 69 18.02 9.71 -14.38
CA THR A 69 18.84 10.18 -13.25
C THR A 69 17.93 10.75 -12.19
N ALA A 70 18.09 10.28 -10.96
CA ALA A 70 17.34 10.75 -9.80
C ALA A 70 17.82 12.13 -9.34
N THR A 71 16.89 12.91 -8.79
CA THR A 71 17.17 14.20 -8.14
C THR A 71 17.25 13.98 -6.63
N SER A 72 18.19 14.64 -5.97
CA SER A 72 18.27 14.63 -4.49
C SER A 72 16.99 15.20 -3.87
N GLY A 73 16.49 14.53 -2.85
CA GLY A 73 15.24 14.88 -2.16
C GLY A 73 13.99 14.25 -2.75
N GLU A 74 14.08 13.50 -3.84
CA GLU A 74 12.95 12.89 -4.51
C GLU A 74 12.87 11.38 -4.34
N GLY A 75 11.64 10.85 -4.35
CA GLY A 75 11.32 9.44 -4.39
C GLY A 75 10.56 9.07 -5.67
N TYR A 76 10.76 7.85 -6.19
CA TYR A 76 10.24 7.44 -7.49
C TYR A 76 9.58 6.08 -7.44
N PHE A 77 8.41 5.97 -8.05
CA PHE A 77 7.77 4.69 -8.34
C PHE A 77 8.33 4.15 -9.67
N CYS A 78 8.99 2.98 -9.61
CA CYS A 78 9.66 2.37 -10.76
C CYS A 78 8.93 1.11 -11.21
N ASN A 79 8.42 1.11 -12.44
CA ASN A 79 7.70 -0.01 -13.04
C ASN A 79 8.59 -0.73 -14.03
N THR A 80 9.05 -1.92 -13.67
CA THR A 80 9.90 -2.77 -14.50
C THR A 80 9.12 -3.87 -15.25
N SER A 81 7.78 -3.83 -15.28
CA SER A 81 6.99 -4.85 -16.01
C SER A 81 7.32 -4.94 -17.51
N GLY A 82 7.75 -3.84 -18.11
CA GLY A 82 8.24 -3.78 -19.51
C GLY A 82 9.71 -4.15 -19.72
N GLY A 83 10.46 -4.42 -18.65
CA GLY A 83 11.89 -4.76 -18.68
C GLY A 83 12.70 -4.04 -17.60
N ALA A 84 13.87 -4.57 -17.30
CA ALA A 84 14.82 -4.01 -16.35
C ALA A 84 15.36 -2.65 -16.84
N PHE A 85 15.60 -1.71 -15.92
CA PHE A 85 16.24 -0.42 -16.22
C PHE A 85 17.05 0.10 -15.03
N THR A 86 17.73 1.23 -15.22
CA THR A 86 18.64 1.82 -14.23
C THR A 86 18.10 3.16 -13.72
N VAL A 87 18.14 3.36 -12.42
CA VAL A 87 18.02 4.67 -11.77
C VAL A 87 19.42 5.13 -11.40
N ASN A 88 19.95 6.13 -12.12
CA ASN A 88 21.23 6.72 -11.78
C ASN A 88 21.09 7.66 -10.59
N LEU A 89 21.84 7.42 -9.54
CA LEU A 89 21.95 8.31 -8.41
C LEU A 89 22.65 9.63 -8.81
N PRO A 90 22.39 10.76 -8.12
CA PRO A 90 23.06 12.03 -8.41
C PRO A 90 24.61 11.90 -8.44
N SER A 91 25.25 12.51 -9.43
CA SER A 91 26.69 12.38 -9.66
C SER A 91 27.58 13.21 -8.72
N SER A 92 27.02 14.20 -8.07
CA SER A 92 27.74 15.07 -7.13
C SER A 92 26.86 15.35 -5.92
N PRO A 93 26.52 14.33 -5.12
CA PRO A 93 25.65 14.49 -3.98
C PRO A 93 26.36 15.23 -2.84
N SER A 94 25.63 16.08 -2.13
CA SER A 94 26.08 16.63 -0.85
C SER A 94 25.75 15.65 0.28
N ALA A 95 26.49 15.67 1.36
CA ALA A 95 26.17 14.92 2.58
C ALA A 95 24.73 15.22 3.03
N GLY A 96 23.95 14.19 3.31
CA GLY A 96 22.52 14.29 3.62
C GLY A 96 21.60 14.29 2.40
N ALA A 97 22.12 14.19 1.15
CA ALA A 97 21.29 13.97 -0.02
C ALA A 97 20.51 12.65 0.11
N VAL A 98 19.23 12.64 -0.26
CA VAL A 98 18.31 11.50 -0.08
C VAL A 98 17.68 11.13 -1.42
N VAL A 99 17.57 9.84 -1.72
CA VAL A 99 16.82 9.32 -2.88
C VAL A 99 16.00 8.11 -2.43
N GLY A 100 14.72 8.08 -2.81
CA GLY A 100 13.84 6.95 -2.59
C GLY A 100 13.45 6.25 -3.88
N VAL A 101 13.31 4.92 -3.86
CA VAL A 101 12.74 4.14 -4.96
C VAL A 101 11.78 3.09 -4.44
N LYS A 102 10.70 2.84 -5.19
CA LYS A 102 9.66 1.86 -4.85
C LYS A 102 9.32 1.01 -6.07
N ASP A 103 9.27 -0.30 -5.89
CA ASP A 103 8.70 -1.22 -6.87
C ASP A 103 7.19 -0.94 -7.03
N TYR A 104 6.81 -0.42 -8.21
CA TYR A 104 5.43 -0.05 -8.50
C TYR A 104 4.57 -1.26 -8.84
N ALA A 105 5.11 -2.20 -9.60
CA ALA A 105 4.36 -3.31 -10.19
C ALA A 105 4.64 -4.66 -9.52
N ASN A 106 5.44 -4.69 -8.46
CA ASN A 106 5.91 -5.92 -7.81
C ASN A 106 6.61 -6.88 -8.80
N THR A 107 7.56 -6.34 -9.56
CA THR A 107 8.25 -7.06 -10.66
C THR A 107 9.77 -7.03 -10.58
N TRP A 108 10.36 -6.49 -9.51
CA TRP A 108 11.83 -6.43 -9.41
C TRP A 108 12.50 -7.79 -9.22
N ASP A 109 11.80 -8.79 -8.76
CA ASP A 109 12.27 -10.19 -8.71
C ASP A 109 12.53 -10.77 -10.10
N THR A 110 11.68 -10.43 -11.05
CA THR A 110 11.73 -10.87 -12.45
C THR A 110 12.56 -9.92 -13.32
N ASN A 111 12.26 -8.62 -13.28
CA ASN A 111 12.92 -7.54 -14.00
C ASN A 111 13.57 -6.58 -13.00
N LYS A 112 14.83 -6.81 -12.72
CA LYS A 112 15.58 -6.11 -11.69
C LYS A 112 15.69 -4.61 -11.94
N LEU A 113 15.62 -3.81 -10.87
CA LEU A 113 16.01 -2.40 -10.92
C LEU A 113 17.49 -2.29 -10.57
N THR A 114 18.27 -1.56 -11.37
CA THR A 114 19.65 -1.23 -11.06
C THR A 114 19.74 0.18 -10.47
N LEU A 115 20.46 0.36 -9.40
CA LEU A 115 20.88 1.64 -8.87
C LEU A 115 22.27 1.95 -9.43
N GLY A 116 22.33 2.83 -10.44
CA GLY A 116 23.57 3.34 -10.98
C GLY A 116 24.20 4.31 -9.99
N ARG A 117 25.44 4.08 -9.61
CA ARG A 117 26.14 4.80 -8.54
C ARG A 117 26.44 6.28 -8.81
N GLY A 118 26.29 6.76 -10.05
CA GLY A 118 26.54 8.16 -10.42
C GLY A 118 27.95 8.68 -10.12
N GLY A 119 28.95 7.78 -10.01
CA GLY A 119 30.33 8.11 -9.66
C GLY A 119 30.66 8.00 -8.16
N SER A 120 29.67 7.91 -7.28
CA SER A 120 29.86 7.73 -5.82
C SER A 120 29.81 6.24 -5.45
N ASN A 121 30.30 5.88 -4.27
CA ASN A 121 30.14 4.51 -3.75
C ASN A 121 28.70 4.27 -3.30
N ILE A 122 28.27 3.00 -3.25
CA ILE A 122 27.05 2.55 -2.59
C ILE A 122 27.45 1.48 -1.57
N GLY A 123 27.18 1.72 -0.29
CA GLY A 123 27.57 0.80 0.79
C GLY A 123 29.09 0.69 0.99
N GLY A 124 29.88 1.59 0.44
CA GLY A 124 31.34 1.54 0.41
C GLY A 124 31.92 0.88 -0.82
N GLU A 125 31.10 0.33 -1.71
CA GLU A 125 31.52 -0.36 -2.93
C GLU A 125 31.42 0.54 -4.16
N ALA A 126 32.45 0.51 -5.03
CA ALA A 126 32.48 1.26 -6.28
C ALA A 126 31.77 0.50 -7.41
N SER A 127 30.58 -0.01 -7.14
CA SER A 127 29.75 -0.78 -8.07
C SER A 127 28.28 -0.36 -7.99
N ASP A 128 27.58 -0.52 -9.11
CA ASP A 128 26.14 -0.38 -9.14
C ASP A 128 25.47 -1.48 -8.30
N GLN A 129 24.32 -1.18 -7.70
CA GLN A 129 23.57 -2.12 -6.87
C GLN A 129 22.32 -2.60 -7.60
N ILE A 130 21.90 -3.83 -7.32
CA ILE A 130 20.72 -4.45 -7.93
C ILE A 130 19.66 -4.63 -6.88
N LEU A 131 18.46 -4.12 -7.14
CA LEU A 131 17.25 -4.40 -6.38
C LEU A 131 16.45 -5.47 -7.10
N ASN A 132 16.29 -6.63 -6.47
CA ASN A 132 15.71 -7.85 -7.03
C ASN A 132 14.66 -8.49 -6.12
N THR A 133 14.06 -7.72 -5.25
CA THR A 133 13.04 -8.19 -4.33
C THR A 133 11.69 -7.59 -4.70
N GLU A 134 10.68 -8.44 -4.89
CA GLU A 134 9.31 -8.06 -5.20
C GLU A 134 8.75 -7.09 -4.14
N GLY A 135 8.14 -6.01 -4.61
CA GLY A 135 7.46 -5.04 -3.75
C GLY A 135 8.36 -4.23 -2.83
N LEU A 136 9.68 -4.22 -3.08
CA LEU A 136 10.66 -3.51 -2.26
C LEU A 136 10.53 -1.99 -2.42
N ALA A 137 10.70 -1.28 -1.31
CA ALA A 137 11.01 0.14 -1.27
C ALA A 137 12.33 0.33 -0.55
N VAL A 138 13.16 1.27 -0.99
CA VAL A 138 14.39 1.66 -0.27
C VAL A 138 14.55 3.17 -0.30
N THR A 139 15.08 3.71 0.79
CA THR A 139 15.55 5.08 0.89
C THR A 139 17.05 5.07 1.13
N LEU A 140 17.78 5.81 0.32
CA LEU A 140 19.22 5.95 0.41
C LEU A 140 19.59 7.37 0.83
N VAL A 141 20.60 7.49 1.68
CA VAL A 141 21.17 8.76 2.10
C VAL A 141 22.66 8.75 1.74
N PHE A 142 23.14 9.83 1.10
CA PHE A 142 24.58 10.01 0.85
C PHE A 142 25.23 10.56 2.11
N ILE A 143 26.29 9.91 2.59
CA ILE A 143 26.98 10.30 3.81
C ILE A 143 28.31 10.98 3.52
N ASP A 144 29.18 10.34 2.76
CA ASP A 144 30.52 10.81 2.42
C ASP A 144 31.08 10.13 1.17
N ALA A 145 32.30 10.47 0.75
CA ALA A 145 32.94 9.86 -0.42
C ALA A 145 33.42 8.41 -0.17
N THR A 146 33.60 7.99 1.07
CA THR A 146 34.11 6.64 1.42
C THR A 146 32.99 5.61 1.39
N LYS A 147 31.89 5.87 2.10
CA LYS A 147 30.72 5.00 2.16
C LYS A 147 29.74 5.26 1.04
N GLY A 148 29.66 6.50 0.58
CA GLY A 148 28.74 6.90 -0.48
C GLY A 148 27.29 6.90 0.00
N TRP A 149 26.44 6.27 -0.78
CA TRP A 149 25.03 6.08 -0.51
C TRP A 149 24.79 4.88 0.41
N LEU A 150 24.06 5.08 1.49
CA LEU A 150 23.67 4.01 2.41
C LEU A 150 22.15 3.87 2.44
N VAL A 151 21.66 2.63 2.46
CA VAL A 151 20.25 2.35 2.72
C VAL A 151 19.95 2.65 4.18
N THR A 152 19.04 3.56 4.43
CA THR A 152 18.62 3.97 5.78
C THR A 152 17.25 3.44 6.15
N ASP A 153 16.43 3.12 5.15
CA ASP A 153 15.10 2.54 5.34
C ASP A 153 14.75 1.62 4.17
N SER A 154 14.10 0.50 4.50
CA SER A 154 13.60 -0.44 3.51
C SER A 154 12.33 -1.13 4.01
N GLY A 155 11.41 -1.45 3.09
CA GLY A 155 10.17 -2.14 3.41
C GLY A 155 9.59 -2.88 2.22
N LEU A 156 8.76 -3.90 2.50
CA LEU A 156 8.06 -4.67 1.48
C LEU A 156 6.57 -4.34 1.49
N GLN A 157 5.94 -4.31 0.32
CA GLN A 157 4.50 -4.16 0.20
C GLN A 157 3.75 -5.30 0.90
N SER A 158 4.34 -6.50 0.94
CA SER A 158 3.80 -7.66 1.65
C SER A 158 3.73 -7.50 3.17
N GLN A 159 4.42 -6.53 3.75
CA GLN A 159 4.31 -6.19 5.17
C GLN A 159 2.98 -5.47 5.51
N ALA A 160 2.33 -4.87 4.50
CA ALA A 160 0.98 -4.36 4.60
C ALA A 160 0.00 -5.49 4.23
N THR A 161 -0.36 -6.32 5.20
CA THR A 161 -1.21 -7.48 4.97
C THR A 161 -2.67 -7.09 4.86
N THR A 162 -3.39 -7.69 3.90
CA THR A 162 -4.85 -7.62 3.85
C THR A 162 -5.42 -8.41 5.04
N PRO A 163 -6.29 -7.83 5.88
CA PRO A 163 -6.89 -8.57 6.99
C PRO A 163 -7.66 -9.78 6.44
N THR A 164 -7.51 -10.91 7.14
CA THR A 164 -8.25 -12.13 6.84
C THR A 164 -9.70 -11.95 7.25
N LEU A 165 -10.61 -11.87 6.28
CA LEU A 165 -12.05 -11.73 6.50
C LEU A 165 -12.76 -13.00 6.08
N TYR A 166 -13.62 -13.50 6.96
CA TYR A 166 -14.49 -14.65 6.71
C TYR A 166 -15.92 -14.20 6.46
N VAL A 167 -16.71 -15.07 5.82
CA VAL A 167 -18.13 -14.83 5.70
C VAL A 167 -18.75 -14.74 7.08
N ALA A 168 -19.48 -13.64 7.34
CA ALA A 168 -20.31 -13.47 8.52
C ALA A 168 -21.77 -13.28 8.11
N ALA A 169 -22.67 -14.01 8.78
CA ALA A 169 -24.08 -13.97 8.47
C ALA A 169 -24.91 -14.08 9.74
N THR A 170 -26.19 -13.76 9.63
CA THR A 170 -27.23 -13.94 10.65
C THR A 170 -28.37 -14.80 10.10
N GLY A 171 -29.24 -15.28 10.99
CA GLY A 171 -30.43 -16.07 10.66
C GLY A 171 -30.28 -17.54 11.03
N GLY A 172 -31.42 -18.18 11.25
CA GLY A 172 -31.51 -19.54 11.76
C GLY A 172 -30.96 -19.70 13.18
N THR A 173 -30.83 -20.94 13.63
CA THR A 173 -30.13 -21.28 14.88
C THR A 173 -28.64 -21.40 14.58
N ILE A 174 -27.81 -20.58 15.27
CA ILE A 174 -26.38 -20.54 15.03
C ILE A 174 -25.66 -21.39 16.06
N THR A 175 -24.87 -22.35 15.59
CA THR A 175 -23.96 -23.17 16.41
C THR A 175 -22.55 -23.08 15.88
N THR A 176 -21.55 -23.43 16.70
CA THR A 176 -20.14 -23.42 16.33
C THR A 176 -19.57 -24.84 16.50
N SER A 177 -18.84 -25.31 15.48
CA SER A 177 -18.10 -26.58 15.54
C SER A 177 -16.72 -26.36 14.95
N GLY A 178 -15.68 -26.46 15.80
CA GLY A 178 -14.33 -26.07 15.42
C GLY A 178 -14.27 -24.63 14.93
N ASN A 179 -13.75 -24.41 13.73
CA ASN A 179 -13.65 -23.09 13.08
C ASN A 179 -14.90 -22.73 12.22
N CYS A 180 -15.93 -23.57 12.22
CA CYS A 180 -17.11 -23.38 11.39
C CYS A 180 -18.30 -22.84 12.20
N LYS A 181 -19.02 -21.86 11.65
CA LYS A 181 -20.37 -21.47 12.06
C LYS A 181 -21.40 -22.19 11.23
N ILE A 182 -22.38 -22.77 11.90
CA ILE A 182 -23.47 -23.55 11.28
C ILE A 182 -24.77 -22.80 11.55
N HIS A 183 -25.47 -22.47 10.46
CA HIS A 183 -26.79 -21.83 10.50
C HIS A 183 -27.84 -22.88 10.13
N THR A 184 -28.68 -23.26 11.08
CA THR A 184 -29.73 -24.26 10.90
C THR A 184 -31.10 -23.61 10.79
N PHE A 185 -31.83 -23.89 9.72
CA PHE A 185 -33.17 -23.42 9.45
C PHE A 185 -34.11 -24.62 9.46
N THR A 186 -35.05 -24.67 10.41
CA THR A 186 -36.08 -25.72 10.52
C THR A 186 -37.45 -25.21 10.10
N GLY A 187 -37.53 -23.99 9.58
CA GLY A 187 -38.71 -23.32 9.06
C GLY A 187 -38.32 -22.13 8.20
N PRO A 188 -39.28 -21.33 7.73
CA PRO A 188 -39.00 -20.13 6.95
C PRO A 188 -38.01 -19.20 7.70
N GLY A 189 -37.00 -18.73 6.98
CA GLY A 189 -35.98 -17.83 7.53
C GLY A 189 -35.07 -17.29 6.46
N THR A 190 -34.27 -16.26 6.81
CA THR A 190 -33.33 -15.61 5.91
C THR A 190 -31.91 -15.79 6.42
N PHE A 191 -31.02 -16.28 5.56
CA PHE A 191 -29.58 -16.22 5.77
C PHE A 191 -29.08 -14.86 5.27
N ALA A 192 -28.86 -13.90 6.19
CA ALA A 192 -28.46 -12.56 5.83
C ALA A 192 -26.95 -12.40 6.00
N VAL A 193 -26.23 -12.21 4.91
CA VAL A 193 -24.77 -12.00 4.91
C VAL A 193 -24.46 -10.55 5.27
N SER A 194 -23.72 -10.35 6.35
CA SER A 194 -23.23 -9.04 6.83
C SER A 194 -21.79 -8.75 6.39
N CYS A 195 -21.00 -9.78 6.12
CA CYS A 195 -19.66 -9.68 5.56
C CYS A 195 -19.46 -10.84 4.57
N ALA A 196 -19.06 -10.50 3.35
CA ALA A 196 -18.83 -11.51 2.30
C ALA A 196 -17.50 -12.26 2.44
N GLY A 197 -16.62 -11.83 3.38
CA GLY A 197 -15.26 -12.35 3.46
C GLY A 197 -14.36 -11.82 2.32
N ASN A 198 -13.16 -12.35 2.22
CA ASN A 198 -12.20 -12.03 1.15
C ASN A 198 -11.34 -13.24 0.75
N ALA A 199 -10.48 -13.05 -0.26
CA ALA A 199 -9.62 -14.13 -0.76
C ALA A 199 -8.59 -14.63 0.28
N SER A 200 -8.18 -13.79 1.25
CA SER A 200 -7.24 -14.18 2.32
C SER A 200 -7.92 -15.03 3.40
N GLY A 201 -9.24 -14.91 3.56
CA GLY A 201 -10.06 -15.73 4.45
C GLY A 201 -10.88 -16.74 3.65
N SER A 202 -12.20 -16.56 3.63
CA SER A 202 -13.11 -17.31 2.78
C SER A 202 -14.31 -16.44 2.42
N ASN A 203 -14.67 -16.41 1.16
CA ASN A 203 -15.87 -15.75 0.64
C ASN A 203 -16.94 -16.76 0.21
N LYS A 204 -16.84 -17.99 0.69
CA LYS A 204 -17.70 -19.09 0.29
C LYS A 204 -18.42 -19.73 1.48
N VAL A 205 -19.58 -20.29 1.23
CA VAL A 205 -20.36 -21.07 2.19
C VAL A 205 -20.71 -22.42 1.59
N SER A 206 -20.67 -23.46 2.44
CA SER A 206 -21.23 -24.76 2.08
C SER A 206 -22.67 -24.84 2.61
N TYR A 207 -23.55 -25.45 1.87
CA TYR A 207 -24.94 -25.56 2.26
C TYR A 207 -25.51 -26.96 2.03
N MET A 208 -26.52 -27.32 2.80
CA MET A 208 -27.31 -28.53 2.65
C MET A 208 -28.79 -28.18 2.82
N VAL A 209 -29.63 -28.64 1.89
CA VAL A 209 -31.07 -28.43 1.95
C VAL A 209 -31.76 -29.79 1.85
N ILE A 210 -32.61 -30.07 2.84
CA ILE A 210 -33.40 -31.32 2.88
C ILE A 210 -34.89 -30.92 2.85
N ALA A 211 -35.60 -31.36 1.83
CA ALA A 211 -37.05 -31.16 1.72
C ALA A 211 -37.81 -32.17 2.58
N GLY A 212 -39.04 -31.85 2.94
CA GLY A 212 -39.94 -32.77 3.63
C GLY A 212 -40.24 -34.02 2.81
N GLY A 213 -40.27 -35.15 3.45
CA GLY A 213 -40.72 -36.42 2.82
C GLY A 213 -42.21 -36.44 2.56
N GLY A 214 -42.62 -37.29 1.67
CA GLY A 214 -44.05 -37.59 1.43
C GLY A 214 -44.70 -38.34 2.62
N GLY A 215 -45.98 -38.08 2.92
CA GLY A 215 -46.71 -38.81 3.92
C GLY A 215 -46.98 -40.27 3.46
N GLY A 216 -46.85 -41.22 4.40
CA GLY A 216 -47.31 -42.59 4.16
C GLY A 216 -48.83 -42.67 4.24
N ALA A 217 -49.47 -43.50 3.38
CA ALA A 217 -50.87 -43.81 3.44
C ALA A 217 -51.03 -45.31 3.60
N TYR A 218 -52.04 -45.74 4.31
CA TYR A 218 -52.54 -47.11 4.57
C TYR A 218 -51.71 -48.23 3.90
N GLU A 219 -50.72 -48.80 4.49
CA GLU A 219 -49.81 -49.85 4.03
C GLU A 219 -48.64 -49.42 3.12
N GLY A 220 -48.45 -48.11 2.87
CA GLY A 220 -47.32 -47.63 2.05
C GLY A 220 -46.44 -46.66 2.79
N GLY A 221 -45.13 -46.83 2.69
CA GLY A 221 -44.14 -45.85 3.19
C GLY A 221 -44.14 -44.59 2.33
N GLY A 222 -43.94 -43.40 2.98
CA GLY A 222 -43.76 -42.15 2.25
C GLY A 222 -42.41 -42.09 1.55
N ALA A 223 -42.36 -41.33 0.45
CA ALA A 223 -41.08 -41.07 -0.24
C ALA A 223 -40.12 -40.16 0.56
N ALA A 224 -38.85 -40.39 0.37
CA ALA A 224 -37.83 -39.46 0.92
C ALA A 224 -37.97 -38.05 0.31
N GLY A 225 -37.69 -37.03 1.08
CA GLY A 225 -37.63 -35.66 0.56
C GLY A 225 -36.44 -35.40 -0.36
N GLY A 226 -36.55 -34.34 -1.15
CA GLY A 226 -35.43 -33.91 -2.00
C GLY A 226 -34.21 -33.48 -1.17
N TYR A 227 -33.03 -33.73 -1.70
CA TYR A 227 -31.76 -33.36 -1.10
C TYR A 227 -30.97 -32.48 -2.05
N ARG A 228 -30.38 -31.40 -1.53
CA ARG A 228 -29.48 -30.54 -2.27
C ARG A 228 -28.30 -30.15 -1.38
N GLU A 229 -27.10 -30.14 -1.94
CA GLU A 229 -25.86 -29.80 -1.25
C GLU A 229 -24.95 -28.99 -2.17
N GLY A 230 -24.35 -27.96 -1.67
CA GLY A 230 -23.21 -27.27 -2.27
C GLY A 230 -22.03 -27.31 -1.30
N LYS A 231 -20.91 -27.85 -1.76
CA LYS A 231 -19.68 -28.04 -0.96
C LYS A 231 -18.52 -27.33 -1.61
N ASP A 232 -17.75 -26.57 -0.80
CA ASP A 232 -16.48 -26.02 -1.26
C ASP A 232 -15.32 -26.99 -1.02
N SER A 233 -14.22 -26.79 -1.76
CA SER A 233 -13.02 -27.60 -1.73
C SER A 233 -12.25 -27.53 -0.40
N PHE A 234 -12.43 -26.48 0.40
CA PHE A 234 -11.74 -26.34 1.69
C PHE A 234 -12.31 -27.21 2.82
N VAL A 235 -13.48 -27.83 2.65
CA VAL A 235 -14.04 -28.73 3.65
C VAL A 235 -13.65 -30.19 3.35
N SER A 236 -13.18 -30.91 4.37
CA SER A 236 -12.56 -32.23 4.24
C SER A 236 -13.55 -33.40 4.20
N TYR A 237 -14.85 -33.18 4.49
CA TYR A 237 -15.82 -34.27 4.43
C TYR A 237 -16.14 -34.70 2.99
N THR A 238 -16.54 -35.95 2.81
CA THR A 238 -16.99 -36.47 1.52
C THR A 238 -18.41 -35.96 1.21
N GLY A 239 -18.54 -35.12 0.20
CA GLY A 239 -19.87 -34.66 -0.26
C GLY A 239 -20.70 -35.76 -0.87
N SER A 240 -22.02 -35.57 -0.94
CA SER A 240 -22.92 -36.43 -1.67
C SER A 240 -22.53 -36.49 -3.15
N PRO A 241 -22.72 -37.66 -3.83
CA PRO A 241 -22.62 -37.73 -5.31
C PRO A 241 -23.53 -36.74 -6.04
N LEU A 242 -24.57 -36.23 -5.35
CA LEU A 242 -25.50 -35.22 -5.85
C LEU A 242 -25.06 -33.78 -5.48
N ALA A 243 -23.91 -33.61 -4.84
CA ALA A 243 -23.38 -32.29 -4.51
C ALA A 243 -23.07 -31.53 -5.81
N CYS A 244 -23.44 -30.27 -5.81
CA CYS A 244 -23.11 -29.35 -6.91
C CYS A 244 -21.62 -28.96 -6.79
N THR A 245 -20.77 -29.46 -7.70
CA THR A 245 -19.31 -29.24 -7.67
C THR A 245 -18.84 -28.21 -8.69
N SER A 246 -19.74 -27.73 -9.57
CA SER A 246 -19.41 -26.75 -10.61
C SER A 246 -20.62 -25.89 -11.00
N GLY A 247 -20.38 -24.69 -11.54
CA GLY A 247 -21.43 -23.76 -11.99
C GLY A 247 -21.95 -22.84 -10.88
N ALA A 248 -23.01 -22.08 -11.16
CA ALA A 248 -23.57 -21.05 -10.27
C ALA A 248 -24.09 -21.57 -8.91
N ASN A 249 -24.19 -22.90 -8.74
CA ASN A 249 -24.67 -23.55 -7.53
C ASN A 249 -23.59 -24.36 -6.78
N ALA A 250 -22.35 -24.31 -7.23
CA ALA A 250 -21.21 -24.86 -6.49
C ALA A 250 -20.82 -23.87 -5.40
N GLY A 251 -21.04 -24.21 -4.13
CA GLY A 251 -20.74 -23.42 -2.93
C GLY A 251 -20.75 -21.91 -3.14
N LEU A 252 -21.77 -21.24 -2.66
CA LEU A 252 -21.89 -19.78 -2.75
C LEU A 252 -20.79 -19.10 -1.92
#